data_7f0b4e9a05346f89a540489c6078db46
#
_entry.id   7f0b4e9a05346f89a540489c6078db46
#
_cell.length_a   1.000
_cell.length_b   1.000
_cell.length_c   1.000
_cell.angle_alpha   90.00
_cell.angle_beta   90.00
_cell.angle_gamma   90.00
#
_symmetry.space_group_name_H-M   'P 1'
#
loop_
_entity.id
_entity.type
_entity.pdbx_description
1 polymer ?
#
loop_
_entity_poly.entity_id
_entity_poly.type
_entity_poly.pdbx_seq_one_letter_code
_entity_poly.pdbx_strand_id
1 'polypeptide(L)'
;MNSLLIITACLVLFVWAKEGYLVNKSTGCKYGCFWLGKNENCDMECKAKNQGGSYGYCYSFACWCEGLPDSTPTYPLPNKSCSKK
;
A
#
# COMPACT_ATOMS: atom_id res chain seq x y z
N MET A 1 35.32 3.39 3.82
CA MET A 1 34.81 3.32 2.44
C MET A 1 33.69 2.33 2.31
N ASN A 2 33.92 1.10 2.77
CA ASN A 2 32.90 0.07 2.65
C ASN A 2 31.64 0.38 3.42
N SER A 3 31.75 1.06 4.57
CA SER A 3 30.58 1.38 5.36
C SER A 3 29.68 2.38 4.67
N LEU A 4 30.23 3.28 3.88
CA LEU A 4 29.42 4.23 3.11
C LEU A 4 28.57 3.51 2.06
N LEU A 5 29.14 2.52 1.40
CA LEU A 5 28.42 1.75 0.39
C LEU A 5 27.27 0.97 1.03
N ILE A 6 27.50 0.39 2.18
CA ILE A 6 26.47 -0.36 2.88
C ILE A 6 25.31 0.54 3.31
N ILE A 7 25.64 1.72 3.83
CA ILE A 7 24.63 2.67 4.25
C ILE A 7 23.79 3.12 3.05
N THR A 8 24.46 3.39 1.94
CA THR A 8 23.75 3.81 0.72
C THR A 8 22.78 2.72 0.25
N ALA A 9 23.19 1.48 0.29
CA ALA A 9 22.34 0.36 -0.12
C ALA A 9 21.11 0.25 0.77
N CYS A 10 21.28 0.43 2.06
CA CYS A 10 20.16 0.38 3.00
C CYS A 10 19.16 1.49 2.74
N LEU A 11 19.65 2.70 2.46
CA LEU A 11 18.77 3.83 2.14
C LEU A 11 17.98 3.58 0.88
N VAL A 12 18.59 2.99 -0.13
CA VAL A 12 17.93 2.67 -1.38
C VAL A 12 16.78 1.67 -1.13
N LEU A 13 17.02 0.68 -0.28
CA LEU A 13 15.99 -0.29 0.04
C LEU A 13 14.80 0.37 0.72
N PHE A 14 15.04 1.31 1.61
CA PHE A 14 13.95 2.03 2.27
C PHE A 14 13.13 2.84 1.29
N VAL A 15 13.78 3.46 0.34
CA VAL A 15 13.11 4.32 -0.63
C VAL A 15 12.12 3.52 -1.49
N TRP A 16 12.36 2.23 -1.68
CA TRP A 16 11.51 1.41 -2.52
C TRP A 16 10.23 0.94 -1.85
N ALA A 17 10.15 1.05 -0.53
CA ALA A 17 8.91 0.72 0.17
C ALA A 17 8.00 1.94 0.19
N LYS A 18 6.71 1.74 -0.06
CA LYS A 18 5.78 2.85 -0.06
C LYS A 18 4.53 2.48 0.72
N GLU A 19 3.70 3.48 0.96
CA GLU A 19 2.44 3.28 1.63
C GLU A 19 1.33 4.02 0.91
N GLY A 20 0.11 3.57 1.08
CA GLY A 20 -1.02 4.22 0.44
C GLY A 20 -2.28 3.37 0.55
N TYR A 21 -3.37 3.91 0.01
CA TYR A 21 -4.63 3.19 0.00
C TYR A 21 -4.61 2.07 -1.03
N LEU A 22 -5.10 0.91 -0.61
CA LEU A 22 -5.29 -0.21 -1.52
C LEU A 22 -6.34 0.17 -2.55
N VAL A 23 -6.08 -0.13 -3.81
CA VAL A 23 -6.97 0.28 -4.89
C VAL A 23 -7.42 -0.94 -5.71
N ASN A 24 -8.68 -0.93 -6.09
CA ASN A 24 -9.22 -1.95 -6.98
C ASN A 24 -8.89 -1.55 -8.42
N LYS A 25 -8.09 -2.37 -9.08
CA LYS A 25 -7.62 -2.04 -10.43
C LYS A 25 -8.75 -1.99 -11.45
N SER A 26 -9.82 -2.73 -11.21
CA SER A 26 -10.96 -2.76 -12.12
C SER A 26 -11.79 -1.50 -12.05
N THR A 27 -11.94 -0.92 -10.87
CA THR A 27 -12.81 0.22 -10.68
C THR A 27 -12.07 1.53 -10.39
N GLY A 28 -10.84 1.43 -9.93
CA GLY A 28 -10.08 2.61 -9.51
C GLY A 28 -10.48 3.12 -8.14
N CYS A 29 -11.29 2.38 -7.42
CA CYS A 29 -11.80 2.79 -6.11
C CYS A 29 -10.96 2.21 -4.98
N LYS A 30 -10.96 2.90 -3.84
CA LYS A 30 -10.30 2.39 -2.64
C LYS A 30 -11.08 1.19 -2.08
N TYR A 31 -10.36 0.31 -1.41
CA TYR A 31 -11.00 -0.77 -0.66
C TYR A 31 -11.61 -0.19 0.60
N GLY A 32 -12.94 -0.25 0.72
CA GLY A 32 -13.62 0.31 1.87
C GLY A 32 -13.50 -0.53 3.13
N CYS A 33 -13.62 0.10 4.28
CA CYS A 33 -13.65 -0.58 5.56
C CYS A 33 -14.48 0.23 6.55
N PHE A 34 -15.00 -0.46 7.57
CA PHE A 34 -15.82 0.18 8.59
C PHE A 34 -15.13 0.30 9.94
N TRP A 35 -14.31 -0.69 10.27
CA TRP A 35 -13.59 -0.74 11.53
C TRP A 35 -12.35 0.11 11.42
N LEU A 36 -12.42 1.33 11.88
CA LEU A 36 -11.25 2.24 11.82
C LEU A 36 -10.14 1.74 12.72
N GLY A 37 -8.91 2.00 12.32
CA GLY A 37 -7.73 1.57 13.04
C GLY A 37 -7.39 0.14 12.72
N LYS A 38 -7.01 -0.64 13.73
CA LYS A 38 -6.63 -2.02 13.53
C LYS A 38 -7.75 -2.81 12.88
N ASN A 39 -7.46 -3.40 11.73
CA ASN A 39 -8.45 -4.08 10.92
C ASN A 39 -7.83 -5.28 10.25
N GLU A 40 -8.24 -6.47 10.68
CA GLU A 40 -7.67 -7.70 10.16
C GLU A 40 -7.91 -7.88 8.66
N ASN A 41 -9.08 -7.49 8.20
CA ASN A 41 -9.39 -7.62 6.77
C ASN A 41 -8.47 -6.76 5.93
N CYS A 42 -8.25 -5.51 6.34
CA CYS A 42 -7.32 -4.62 5.63
C CYS A 42 -5.90 -5.16 5.69
N ASP A 43 -5.50 -5.67 6.84
CA ASP A 43 -4.16 -6.24 6.99
C ASP A 43 -3.97 -7.43 6.06
N MET A 44 -4.95 -8.32 6.00
CA MET A 44 -4.89 -9.49 5.12
C MET A 44 -4.85 -9.10 3.66
N GLU A 45 -5.66 -8.11 3.27
CA GLU A 45 -5.67 -7.64 1.88
C GLU A 45 -4.34 -7.02 1.52
N CYS A 46 -3.76 -6.24 2.43
CA CYS A 46 -2.47 -5.60 2.17
C CYS A 46 -1.34 -6.62 2.04
N LYS A 47 -1.42 -7.71 2.80
CA LYS A 47 -0.39 -8.74 2.80
C LYS A 47 -0.58 -9.78 1.71
N ALA A 48 -1.67 -9.70 0.96
CA ALA A 48 -1.94 -10.66 -0.11
C ALA A 48 -0.78 -10.68 -1.11
N LYS A 49 -0.58 -11.83 -1.75
CA LYS A 49 0.55 -12.01 -2.66
C LYS A 49 0.62 -10.96 -3.75
N ASN A 50 -0.53 -10.58 -4.27
CA ASN A 50 -0.56 -9.62 -5.37
C ASN A 50 -0.34 -8.18 -4.90
N GLN A 51 -0.37 -7.93 -3.60
CA GLN A 51 -0.11 -6.60 -3.06
C GLN A 51 1.29 -6.48 -2.48
N GLY A 52 1.70 -7.45 -1.70
CA GLY A 52 3.06 -7.49 -1.15
C GLY A 52 3.33 -6.55 0.00
N GLY A 53 2.29 -6.06 0.67
CA GLY A 53 2.48 -5.17 1.81
C GLY A 53 2.88 -5.90 3.07
N SER A 54 3.37 -5.16 4.05
CA SER A 54 3.79 -5.73 5.34
C SER A 54 2.76 -5.51 6.44
N TYR A 55 1.88 -4.53 6.29
CA TYR A 55 0.90 -4.21 7.32
C TYR A 55 -0.21 -3.36 6.72
N GLY A 56 -1.43 -3.55 7.23
CA GLY A 56 -2.56 -2.75 6.79
C GLY A 56 -3.55 -2.50 7.91
N TYR A 57 -4.28 -1.40 7.78
CA TYR A 57 -5.30 -1.02 8.76
C TYR A 57 -6.34 -0.15 8.05
N CYS A 58 -7.40 0.18 8.77
CA CYS A 58 -8.49 0.99 8.23
C CYS A 58 -8.30 2.45 8.60
N TYR A 59 -8.16 3.30 7.59
CA TYR A 59 -7.91 4.72 7.79
C TYR A 59 -8.90 5.51 6.92
N SER A 60 -9.69 6.36 7.54
CA SER A 60 -10.71 7.14 6.83
C SER A 60 -11.63 6.25 5.99
N PHE A 61 -12.04 5.12 6.55
CA PHE A 61 -12.95 4.17 5.93
C PHE A 61 -12.42 3.51 4.67
N ALA A 62 -11.10 3.45 4.53
CA ALA A 62 -10.46 2.72 3.44
C ALA A 62 -9.22 2.02 3.96
N CYS A 63 -8.87 0.91 3.30
CA CYS A 63 -7.70 0.13 3.72
C CYS A 63 -6.41 0.82 3.32
N TRP A 64 -5.60 1.13 4.31
CA TRP A 64 -4.29 1.74 4.12
C TRP A 64 -3.22 0.68 4.32
N CYS A 65 -2.30 0.59 3.37
CA CYS A 65 -1.23 -0.42 3.41
C CYS A 65 0.13 0.24 3.59
N GLU A 66 1.00 -0.42 4.34
CA GLU A 66 2.36 0.03 4.53
C GLU A 66 3.32 -1.05 4.06
N GLY A 67 4.53 -0.64 3.70
CA GLY A 67 5.54 -1.56 3.24
C GLY A 67 5.26 -2.17 1.88
N LEU A 68 4.52 -1.46 1.03
CA LEU A 68 4.20 -1.95 -0.30
C LEU A 68 5.41 -1.85 -1.23
N PRO A 69 5.59 -2.83 -2.14
CA PRO A 69 6.60 -2.66 -3.19
C PRO A 69 6.19 -1.53 -4.12
N ASP A 70 7.19 -0.91 -4.74
CA ASP A 70 6.93 0.22 -5.63
C ASP A 70 6.03 -0.15 -6.80
N SER A 71 6.01 -1.42 -7.18
CA SER A 71 5.20 -1.89 -8.30
C SER A 71 3.73 -2.05 -7.96
N THR A 72 3.38 -2.06 -6.67
CA THR A 72 1.99 -2.20 -6.27
C THR A 72 1.23 -0.89 -6.48
N PRO A 73 0.14 -0.88 -7.24
CA PRO A 73 -0.61 0.36 -7.45
C PRO A 73 -1.34 0.78 -6.18
N THR A 74 -1.42 2.09 -5.98
CA THR A 74 -2.16 2.66 -4.86
C THR A 74 -3.13 3.70 -5.39
N TYR A 75 -4.13 4.03 -4.59
CA TYR A 75 -5.11 5.04 -4.98
C TYR A 75 -4.49 6.45 -4.90
N PRO A 76 -4.74 7.33 -5.86
CA PRO A 76 -5.54 7.11 -7.06
C PRO A 76 -4.71 6.50 -8.19
N LEU A 77 -5.37 5.75 -9.06
CA LEU A 77 -4.70 5.22 -10.25
C LEU A 77 -4.52 6.35 -11.27
N PRO A 78 -3.40 6.37 -11.98
CA PRO A 78 -3.13 7.48 -12.91
C PRO A 78 -4.09 7.55 -14.10
N ASN A 79 -4.58 6.40 -14.56
CA ASN A 79 -5.42 6.37 -15.75
C ASN A 79 -6.86 5.98 -15.48
N LYS A 80 -7.26 5.94 -14.23
CA LYS A 80 -8.61 5.50 -13.90
C LYS A 80 -9.08 6.16 -12.62
N SER A 81 -10.20 6.83 -12.69
CA SER A 81 -10.80 7.41 -11.51
C SER A 81 -11.96 6.55 -11.06
N CYS A 82 -12.22 6.59 -9.76
CA CYS A 82 -13.32 5.83 -9.19
C CYS A 82 -14.65 6.43 -9.65
N SER A 83 -15.40 5.63 -10.41
CA SER A 83 -16.68 6.08 -10.93
C SER A 83 -17.85 5.36 -10.26
N LYS A 84 -17.59 4.78 -9.12
CA LYS A 84 -18.64 4.07 -8.39
C LYS A 84 -19.72 5.02 -7.92
N LYS A 85 -20.93 4.60 -8.11
CA LYS A 85 -22.11 5.36 -7.67
C LYS A 85 -22.65 4.86 -6.36
#